data_ea74b4e120910b754108747cb9dfda8a
#
_entry.id   ea74b4e120910b754108747cb9dfda8a
#
_cell.length_a   1.000
_cell.length_b   1.000
_cell.length_c   1.000
_cell.angle_alpha   90.00
_cell.angle_beta   90.00
_cell.angle_gamma   90.00
#
_symmetry.space_group_name_H-M   'P 1'
#
loop_
_entity.id
_entity.type
_entity.pdbx_description
1 polymer ?
#
loop_
_entity_poly.entity_id
_entity_poly.type
_entity_poly.pdbx_seq_one_letter_code
_entity_poly.pdbx_strand_id
1 'polypeptide(L)'
;MHVHLHRRLGRRIRRTVAALAAAAVLAVLVPLATATTASAAACAAAWSSGSVYTQGNVVSHNGHNWQAKWWTQGETPGTTGQWGVWADQGTCGGSDPGPGPGEFVTEAQFNQMFPNRNSFYTYSGLTTAMRSYPAFANTGDNTTKAREAAAFLANVSHETGGLVHIVEQNQANYPHYCDATQPYGCPAGQAAYYGRGPIQLSWNFNYKAAGDALGLDLLTNPYRVEREPAVAWQTGLWYWMTQSGPGTMSGHTAMTTGAGFGESIRSINGALECNGGNPAQVQSRINNYQRFTQILGVTPGDRLSC
;
A
#
# COMPACT_ATOMS: atom_id res chain seq x y z
N MET A 1 58.62 -16.84 34.40
CA MET A 1 59.18 -17.41 35.64
C MET A 1 58.31 -18.57 36.03
N HIS A 2 58.87 -19.78 35.84
CA HIS A 2 58.69 -21.05 36.53
C HIS A 2 57.26 -21.67 36.51
N VAL A 3 57.03 -22.74 35.78
CA VAL A 3 57.67 -24.08 35.65
C VAL A 3 56.88 -25.15 36.43
N HIS A 4 56.43 -26.17 35.66
CA HIS A 4 56.38 -27.60 35.95
C HIS A 4 55.29 -28.15 36.94
N LEU A 5 54.82 -29.34 36.87
CA LEU A 5 55.14 -30.60 36.15
C LEU A 5 54.12 -31.68 36.48
N HIS A 6 53.76 -32.53 35.51
CA HIS A 6 53.53 -33.96 35.54
C HIS A 6 52.83 -34.71 36.70
N ARG A 7 51.88 -35.62 36.40
CA ARG A 7 52.04 -37.10 36.34
C ARG A 7 50.64 -37.76 36.27
N ARG A 8 50.35 -38.44 35.24
CA ARG A 8 50.46 -39.89 34.88
C ARG A 8 49.75 -40.88 35.80
N LEU A 9 49.02 -41.77 35.11
CA LEU A 9 48.73 -43.21 35.25
C LEU A 9 47.65 -43.68 36.25
N GLY A 10 46.77 -44.53 35.70
CA GLY A 10 46.02 -45.49 36.44
C GLY A 10 44.92 -46.15 35.63
N ARG A 11 45.36 -47.08 34.76
CA ARG A 11 44.51 -48.06 34.04
C ARG A 11 43.95 -49.07 35.06
N ARG A 12 42.63 -49.28 35.16
CA ARG A 12 42.05 -50.55 35.59
C ARG A 12 40.80 -50.88 34.85
N ILE A 13 40.86 -51.94 34.09
CA ILE A 13 39.79 -52.68 33.44
C ILE A 13 39.01 -53.43 34.54
N ARG A 14 37.69 -53.34 34.56
CA ARG A 14 36.83 -54.36 35.07
C ARG A 14 35.60 -54.53 34.19
N ARG A 15 35.51 -55.72 33.61
CA ARG A 15 34.29 -56.22 32.92
C ARG A 15 33.20 -56.47 33.97
N THR A 16 31.96 -56.13 33.65
CA THR A 16 30.83 -57.00 34.07
C THR A 16 29.53 -56.57 33.35
N VAL A 17 29.00 -57.51 32.64
CA VAL A 17 27.61 -57.99 32.51
C VAL A 17 26.60 -57.01 31.86
N ALA A 18 26.17 -57.48 30.70
CA ALA A 18 24.98 -57.02 29.96
C ALA A 18 23.70 -57.28 30.76
N ALA A 19 22.88 -56.28 30.89
CA ALA A 19 21.46 -56.45 31.19
C ALA A 19 20.67 -55.74 30.05
N LEU A 20 20.05 -56.57 29.21
CA LEU A 20 19.08 -56.15 28.21
C LEU A 20 17.82 -55.66 28.95
N ALA A 21 17.58 -54.38 28.98
CA ALA A 21 16.28 -53.81 29.28
C ALA A 21 15.62 -53.42 27.96
N ALA A 22 14.63 -54.21 27.55
CA ALA A 22 13.76 -53.87 26.44
C ALA A 22 12.86 -52.71 26.87
N ALA A 23 13.17 -51.51 26.40
CA ALA A 23 12.27 -50.36 26.52
C ALA A 23 11.24 -50.40 25.36
N ALA A 24 10.01 -50.78 25.70
CA ALA A 24 8.89 -50.65 24.80
C ALA A 24 8.62 -49.15 24.53
N VAL A 25 8.95 -48.67 23.33
CA VAL A 25 8.59 -47.35 22.88
C VAL A 25 7.10 -47.40 22.48
N LEU A 26 6.23 -46.92 23.36
CA LEU A 26 4.86 -46.56 22.99
C LEU A 26 4.92 -45.36 22.04
N ALA A 27 4.79 -45.62 20.75
CA ALA A 27 4.53 -44.56 19.77
C ALA A 27 3.12 -44.00 20.01
N VAL A 28 3.03 -42.88 20.69
CA VAL A 28 1.79 -42.07 20.73
C VAL A 28 1.60 -41.48 19.35
N LEU A 29 0.73 -42.10 18.56
CA LEU A 29 0.20 -41.50 17.31
C LEU A 29 -0.66 -40.27 17.68
N VAL A 30 -0.04 -39.11 17.68
CA VAL A 30 -0.78 -37.86 17.69
C VAL A 30 -1.43 -37.71 16.30
N PRO A 31 -2.76 -37.70 16.19
CA PRO A 31 -3.38 -37.41 14.88
C PRO A 31 -3.01 -35.99 14.48
N LEU A 32 -2.27 -35.83 13.37
CA LEU A 32 -2.15 -34.57 12.71
C LEU A 32 -3.56 -34.19 12.28
N ALA A 33 -4.20 -33.30 13.02
CA ALA A 33 -5.40 -32.59 12.55
C ALA A 33 -4.97 -31.77 11.34
N THR A 34 -5.26 -32.26 10.14
CA THR A 34 -5.20 -31.43 8.94
C THR A 34 -6.24 -30.33 9.11
N ALA A 35 -5.77 -29.14 9.42
CA ALA A 35 -6.62 -27.95 9.34
C ALA A 35 -7.08 -27.85 7.88
N THR A 36 -8.31 -28.24 7.59
CA THR A 36 -8.96 -27.91 6.34
C THR A 36 -9.11 -26.40 6.33
N THR A 37 -8.32 -25.71 5.50
CA THR A 37 -8.57 -24.31 5.18
C THR A 37 -9.97 -24.26 4.59
N ALA A 38 -10.91 -23.67 5.32
CA ALA A 38 -12.23 -23.40 4.78
C ALA A 38 -12.03 -22.46 3.58
N SER A 39 -12.35 -22.95 2.38
CA SER A 39 -12.39 -22.09 1.20
C SER A 39 -13.45 -21.02 1.45
N ALA A 40 -13.10 -19.76 1.23
CA ALA A 40 -14.07 -18.67 1.34
C ALA A 40 -15.26 -18.94 0.39
N ALA A 41 -16.45 -18.58 0.81
CA ALA A 41 -17.65 -18.76 -0.01
C ALA A 41 -17.53 -17.94 -1.31
N ALA A 42 -18.09 -18.41 -2.41
CA ALA A 42 -18.15 -17.64 -3.65
C ALA A 42 -18.85 -16.28 -3.42
N CYS A 43 -18.38 -15.22 -4.07
CA CYS A 43 -19.06 -13.93 -4.00
C CYS A 43 -20.42 -13.99 -4.67
N ALA A 44 -21.44 -13.50 -4.00
CA ALA A 44 -22.77 -13.26 -4.56
C ALA A 44 -22.71 -12.17 -5.65
N ALA A 45 -23.84 -11.90 -6.33
CA ALA A 45 -23.95 -10.78 -7.26
C ALA A 45 -23.57 -9.45 -6.58
N ALA A 46 -22.87 -8.57 -7.29
CA ALA A 46 -22.43 -7.28 -6.75
C ALA A 46 -23.62 -6.40 -6.31
N TRP A 47 -23.50 -5.75 -5.19
CA TRP A 47 -24.47 -4.74 -4.73
C TRP A 47 -24.61 -3.58 -5.72
N SER A 48 -25.82 -3.06 -5.84
CA SER A 48 -26.12 -1.89 -6.66
C SER A 48 -27.05 -0.94 -5.90
N SER A 49 -26.73 0.34 -5.87
CA SER A 49 -27.51 1.38 -5.17
C SER A 49 -28.94 1.56 -5.73
N GLY A 50 -29.15 1.25 -7.00
CA GLY A 50 -30.48 1.35 -7.65
C GLY A 50 -31.38 0.14 -7.41
N SER A 51 -30.85 -0.96 -6.91
CA SER A 51 -31.60 -2.20 -6.71
C SER A 51 -32.32 -2.23 -5.36
N VAL A 52 -33.48 -2.89 -5.32
CA VAL A 52 -34.20 -3.20 -4.08
C VAL A 52 -33.76 -4.58 -3.60
N TYR A 53 -33.48 -4.67 -2.31
CA TYR A 53 -33.15 -5.93 -1.63
C TYR A 53 -34.12 -6.16 -0.48
N THR A 54 -34.49 -7.42 -0.27
CA THR A 54 -35.39 -7.85 0.80
C THR A 54 -34.69 -8.85 1.71
N GLN A 55 -35.29 -9.13 2.85
CA GLN A 55 -34.74 -10.07 3.82
C GLN A 55 -34.27 -11.37 3.16
N GLY A 56 -33.03 -11.75 3.43
CA GLY A 56 -32.42 -12.97 2.91
C GLY A 56 -31.66 -12.77 1.59
N ASN A 57 -31.85 -11.66 0.86
CA ASN A 57 -31.05 -11.40 -0.33
C ASN A 57 -29.58 -11.26 0.05
N VAL A 58 -28.69 -11.91 -0.69
CA VAL A 58 -27.24 -11.83 -0.49
C VAL A 58 -26.60 -11.12 -1.67
N VAL A 59 -25.74 -10.17 -1.37
CA VAL A 59 -24.95 -9.41 -2.34
C VAL A 59 -23.48 -9.42 -1.94
N SER A 60 -22.58 -9.18 -2.89
CA SER A 60 -21.18 -8.91 -2.57
C SER A 60 -20.89 -7.41 -2.58
N HIS A 61 -20.10 -6.96 -1.61
CA HIS A 61 -19.57 -5.60 -1.56
C HIS A 61 -18.26 -5.60 -0.78
N ASN A 62 -17.21 -4.97 -1.36
CA ASN A 62 -15.87 -4.87 -0.76
C ASN A 62 -15.30 -6.23 -0.28
N GLY A 63 -15.42 -7.29 -1.12
CA GLY A 63 -14.85 -8.61 -0.82
C GLY A 63 -15.59 -9.42 0.24
N HIS A 64 -16.75 -8.96 0.71
CA HIS A 64 -17.62 -9.66 1.65
C HIS A 64 -18.96 -9.98 1.00
N ASN A 65 -19.59 -11.08 1.43
CA ASN A 65 -20.99 -11.31 1.21
C ASN A 65 -21.81 -10.66 2.32
N TRP A 66 -22.88 -9.98 1.95
CA TRP A 66 -23.76 -9.24 2.85
C TRP A 66 -25.21 -9.71 2.65
N GLN A 67 -25.86 -10.10 3.72
CA GLN A 67 -27.25 -10.50 3.68
C GLN A 67 -28.16 -9.37 4.17
N ALA A 68 -29.18 -9.02 3.39
CA ALA A 68 -30.19 -8.08 3.81
C ALA A 68 -31.03 -8.67 4.95
N LYS A 69 -31.13 -7.95 6.09
CA LYS A 69 -31.94 -8.34 7.25
C LYS A 69 -33.41 -8.00 7.07
N TRP A 70 -33.69 -6.97 6.28
CA TRP A 70 -35.02 -6.49 5.89
C TRP A 70 -34.94 -5.70 4.57
N TRP A 71 -36.02 -5.06 4.18
CA TRP A 71 -36.07 -4.28 2.94
C TRP A 71 -35.09 -3.11 2.96
N THR A 72 -34.37 -2.91 1.88
CA THR A 72 -33.45 -1.79 1.68
C THR A 72 -33.28 -1.42 0.21
N GLN A 73 -33.00 -0.14 -0.06
CA GLN A 73 -32.58 0.39 -1.34
C GLN A 73 -31.62 1.56 -1.09
N GLY A 74 -30.50 1.60 -1.79
CA GLY A 74 -29.51 2.66 -1.69
C GLY A 74 -28.57 2.60 -0.47
N GLU A 75 -28.86 1.79 0.55
CA GLU A 75 -27.97 1.65 1.69
C GLU A 75 -26.79 0.73 1.37
N THR A 76 -25.58 1.30 1.46
CA THR A 76 -24.34 0.58 1.12
C THR A 76 -24.00 -0.45 2.18
N PRO A 77 -23.72 -1.73 1.82
CA PRO A 77 -23.26 -2.72 2.78
C PRO A 77 -21.99 -2.30 3.51
N GLY A 78 -21.92 -2.57 4.82
CA GLY A 78 -20.76 -2.27 5.66
C GLY A 78 -20.69 -0.85 6.22
N THR A 79 -21.62 0.05 5.87
CA THR A 79 -21.55 1.46 6.33
C THR A 79 -22.36 1.75 7.60
N THR A 80 -23.32 0.89 7.97
CA THR A 80 -24.28 1.15 9.05
C THR A 80 -24.04 0.30 10.32
N GLY A 81 -22.92 -0.42 10.40
CA GLY A 81 -22.54 -1.23 11.55
C GLY A 81 -23.52 -2.40 11.82
N GLN A 82 -23.39 -3.03 13.01
CA GLN A 82 -24.17 -4.23 13.35
C GLN A 82 -25.70 -4.01 13.42
N TRP A 83 -26.14 -2.79 13.59
CA TRP A 83 -27.57 -2.42 13.65
C TRP A 83 -28.15 -2.02 12.31
N GLY A 84 -27.31 -1.91 11.27
CA GLY A 84 -27.76 -1.61 9.91
C GLY A 84 -28.50 -2.76 9.23
N VAL A 85 -28.99 -2.51 8.01
CA VAL A 85 -29.78 -3.46 7.23
C VAL A 85 -29.00 -4.66 6.74
N TRP A 86 -27.66 -4.58 6.71
CA TRP A 86 -26.79 -5.61 6.19
C TRP A 86 -26.11 -6.42 7.30
N ALA A 87 -26.19 -7.73 7.22
CA ALA A 87 -25.42 -8.65 8.04
C ALA A 87 -24.22 -9.15 7.24
N ASP A 88 -23.01 -8.96 7.78
CA ASP A 88 -21.80 -9.50 7.19
C ASP A 88 -21.80 -11.03 7.26
N GLN A 89 -21.67 -11.68 6.13
CA GLN A 89 -21.60 -13.15 5.98
C GLN A 89 -20.13 -13.62 5.87
N GLY A 90 -19.18 -12.73 6.06
CA GLY A 90 -17.76 -12.99 5.93
C GLY A 90 -17.21 -12.76 4.53
N THR A 91 -15.89 -12.95 4.41
CA THR A 91 -15.18 -12.78 3.14
C THR A 91 -15.69 -13.75 2.10
N CYS A 92 -15.90 -13.28 0.89
CA CYS A 92 -16.26 -14.10 -0.25
C CYS A 92 -15.15 -14.10 -1.31
N GLY A 93 -15.16 -15.15 -2.13
CA GLY A 93 -14.07 -15.39 -3.08
C GLY A 93 -13.08 -16.41 -2.50
N GLY A 94 -13.13 -17.63 -2.97
CA GLY A 94 -12.11 -18.64 -2.67
C GLY A 94 -10.80 -18.25 -3.33
N SER A 95 -9.73 -18.09 -2.55
CA SER A 95 -8.45 -17.45 -2.91
C SER A 95 -8.69 -16.03 -3.42
N ASP A 96 -8.10 -15.04 -2.71
CA ASP A 96 -8.06 -13.64 -3.14
C ASP A 96 -8.03 -13.62 -4.68
N PRO A 97 -9.08 -13.16 -5.39
CA PRO A 97 -8.96 -13.01 -6.82
C PRO A 97 -7.79 -12.05 -6.98
N GLY A 98 -6.66 -12.58 -7.42
CA GLY A 98 -5.48 -11.76 -7.66
C GLY A 98 -5.91 -10.49 -8.37
N PRO A 99 -5.15 -9.40 -8.26
CA PRO A 99 -5.58 -8.08 -8.72
C PRO A 99 -6.33 -8.23 -10.05
N GLY A 100 -7.52 -7.66 -10.15
CA GLY A 100 -8.31 -7.70 -11.39
C GLY A 100 -7.47 -7.18 -12.56
N PRO A 101 -7.87 -7.36 -13.81
CA PRO A 101 -7.12 -6.84 -14.94
C PRO A 101 -6.84 -5.34 -14.73
N GLY A 102 -5.57 -4.97 -14.53
CA GLY A 102 -5.12 -3.62 -14.21
C GLY A 102 -5.03 -3.28 -12.73
N GLU A 103 -5.33 -4.20 -11.81
CA GLU A 103 -5.14 -4.02 -10.36
C GLU A 103 -3.99 -4.90 -9.89
N PHE A 104 -2.87 -4.31 -9.51
CA PHE A 104 -1.67 -5.03 -9.03
C PHE A 104 -1.58 -5.15 -7.51
N VAL A 105 -2.52 -4.56 -6.78
CA VAL A 105 -2.63 -4.62 -5.33
C VAL A 105 -4.06 -4.96 -4.98
N THR A 106 -4.30 -6.03 -4.24
CA THR A 106 -5.61 -6.36 -3.70
C THR A 106 -5.96 -5.47 -2.52
N GLU A 107 -7.24 -5.39 -2.15
CA GLU A 107 -7.66 -4.64 -0.96
C GLU A 107 -7.03 -5.21 0.32
N ALA A 108 -6.90 -6.54 0.42
CA ALA A 108 -6.23 -7.19 1.55
C ALA A 108 -4.76 -6.78 1.66
N GLN A 109 -4.03 -6.76 0.55
CA GLN A 109 -2.64 -6.29 0.51
C GLN A 109 -2.53 -4.80 0.84
N PHE A 110 -3.44 -3.96 0.32
CA PHE A 110 -3.50 -2.54 0.64
C PHE A 110 -3.75 -2.31 2.14
N ASN A 111 -4.67 -3.07 2.74
CA ASN A 111 -4.93 -3.05 4.18
C ASN A 111 -3.70 -3.49 5.00
N GLN A 112 -2.96 -4.48 4.52
CA GLN A 112 -1.71 -4.94 5.15
C GLN A 112 -0.58 -3.91 5.02
N MET A 113 -0.51 -3.19 3.90
CA MET A 113 0.46 -2.09 3.70
C MET A 113 0.18 -0.91 4.63
N PHE A 114 -1.10 -0.59 4.85
CA PHE A 114 -1.55 0.62 5.54
C PHE A 114 -2.58 0.30 6.64
N PRO A 115 -2.20 -0.44 7.70
CA PRO A 115 -3.16 -0.88 8.72
C PRO A 115 -3.75 0.27 9.56
N ASN A 116 -3.05 1.40 9.65
CA ASN A 116 -3.43 2.57 10.46
C ASN A 116 -3.81 3.79 9.62
N ARG A 117 -4.11 3.59 8.33
CA ARG A 117 -4.42 4.72 7.44
C ARG A 117 -5.67 5.48 7.87
N ASN A 118 -5.72 6.75 7.52
CA ASN A 118 -6.92 7.55 7.62
C ASN A 118 -8.02 6.98 6.70
N SER A 119 -9.26 6.94 7.18
CA SER A 119 -10.41 6.43 6.42
C SER A 119 -10.69 7.19 5.12
N PHE A 120 -10.16 8.38 4.96
CA PHE A 120 -10.16 9.13 3.70
C PHE A 120 -9.48 8.35 2.57
N TYR A 121 -8.37 7.66 2.85
CA TYR A 121 -7.63 6.91 1.84
C TYR A 121 -8.23 5.52 1.64
N THR A 122 -9.33 5.46 0.89
CA THR A 122 -10.01 4.20 0.58
C THR A 122 -9.32 3.45 -0.56
N TYR A 123 -9.39 2.11 -0.53
CA TYR A 123 -8.94 1.27 -1.65
C TYR A 123 -9.75 1.55 -2.93
N SER A 124 -11.07 1.76 -2.80
CA SER A 124 -11.92 2.13 -3.93
C SER A 124 -11.53 3.47 -4.56
N GLY A 125 -11.04 4.42 -3.76
CA GLY A 125 -10.49 5.68 -4.27
C GLY A 125 -9.24 5.47 -5.12
N LEU A 126 -8.33 4.59 -4.67
CA LEU A 126 -7.14 4.20 -5.42
C LEU A 126 -7.52 3.52 -6.74
N THR A 127 -8.37 2.49 -6.71
CA THR A 127 -8.76 1.74 -7.92
C THR A 127 -9.54 2.60 -8.91
N THR A 128 -10.34 3.54 -8.42
CA THR A 128 -11.00 4.54 -9.27
C THR A 128 -9.99 5.44 -9.98
N ALA A 129 -8.99 5.92 -9.26
CA ALA A 129 -7.94 6.75 -9.85
C ALA A 129 -7.07 5.98 -10.86
N MET A 130 -6.80 4.70 -10.63
CA MET A 130 -6.04 3.85 -11.56
C MET A 130 -6.70 3.75 -12.94
N ARG A 131 -8.02 3.87 -13.04
CA ARG A 131 -8.73 3.87 -14.33
C ARG A 131 -8.35 5.07 -15.22
N SER A 132 -7.94 6.18 -14.62
CA SER A 132 -7.43 7.35 -15.35
C SER A 132 -6.00 7.14 -15.88
N TYR A 133 -5.29 6.15 -15.36
CA TYR A 133 -3.90 5.83 -15.72
C TYR A 133 -3.72 4.33 -15.97
N PRO A 134 -4.28 3.78 -17.06
CA PRO A 134 -4.32 2.33 -17.30
C PRO A 134 -2.94 1.70 -17.51
N ALA A 135 -1.89 2.48 -17.74
CA ALA A 135 -0.51 2.01 -17.82
C ALA A 135 0.14 1.83 -16.43
N PHE A 136 -0.41 2.46 -15.37
CA PHE A 136 0.12 2.34 -14.01
C PHE A 136 0.03 0.89 -13.54
N ALA A 137 1.14 0.35 -13.04
CA ALA A 137 1.29 -1.02 -12.60
C ALA A 137 0.77 -2.05 -13.64
N ASN A 138 0.82 -1.68 -14.93
CA ASN A 138 0.34 -2.52 -16.02
C ASN A 138 1.30 -2.57 -17.22
N THR A 139 2.50 -2.02 -17.09
CA THR A 139 3.56 -2.01 -18.09
C THR A 139 4.64 -3.03 -17.72
N GLY A 140 5.10 -3.81 -18.68
CA GLY A 140 6.12 -4.83 -18.50
C GLY A 140 5.59 -6.18 -18.01
N ASP A 141 6.47 -6.99 -17.41
CA ASP A 141 6.12 -8.28 -16.83
C ASP A 141 5.47 -8.12 -15.44
N ASN A 142 4.97 -9.21 -14.87
CA ASN A 142 4.30 -9.18 -13.58
C ASN A 142 5.20 -8.69 -12.43
N THR A 143 6.51 -8.95 -12.50
CA THR A 143 7.47 -8.46 -11.51
C THR A 143 7.62 -6.94 -11.61
N THR A 144 7.74 -6.40 -12.80
CA THR A 144 7.83 -4.96 -13.06
C THR A 144 6.57 -4.23 -12.60
N LYS A 145 5.40 -4.76 -12.92
CA LYS A 145 4.11 -4.22 -12.49
C LYS A 145 3.97 -4.19 -10.97
N ALA A 146 4.28 -5.29 -10.28
CA ALA A 146 4.24 -5.36 -8.83
C ALA A 146 5.26 -4.42 -8.18
N ARG A 147 6.47 -4.32 -8.74
CA ARG A 147 7.49 -3.38 -8.27
C ARG A 147 7.05 -1.93 -8.43
N GLU A 148 6.41 -1.57 -9.54
CA GLU A 148 5.89 -0.22 -9.75
C GLU A 148 4.81 0.13 -8.72
N ALA A 149 3.84 -0.77 -8.51
CA ALA A 149 2.81 -0.57 -7.47
C ALA A 149 3.43 -0.40 -6.08
N ALA A 150 4.38 -1.27 -5.71
CA ALA A 150 5.10 -1.16 -4.45
C ALA A 150 5.88 0.15 -4.33
N ALA A 151 6.53 0.61 -5.39
CA ALA A 151 7.34 1.82 -5.41
C ALA A 151 6.48 3.08 -5.24
N PHE A 152 5.38 3.18 -5.95
CA PHE A 152 4.42 4.27 -5.78
C PHE A 152 3.90 4.32 -4.33
N LEU A 153 3.38 3.20 -3.83
CA LEU A 153 2.81 3.13 -2.49
C LEU A 153 3.86 3.35 -1.38
N ALA A 154 5.12 2.95 -1.60
CA ALA A 154 6.21 3.20 -0.65
C ALA A 154 6.55 4.69 -0.53
N ASN A 155 6.60 5.40 -1.65
CA ASN A 155 6.77 6.85 -1.66
C ASN A 155 5.57 7.54 -0.99
N VAL A 156 4.35 7.16 -1.34
CA VAL A 156 3.12 7.63 -0.69
C VAL A 156 3.15 7.39 0.82
N SER A 157 3.59 6.21 1.26
CA SER A 157 3.74 5.89 2.68
C SER A 157 4.68 6.86 3.39
N HIS A 158 5.79 7.19 2.77
CA HIS A 158 6.76 8.16 3.32
C HIS A 158 6.17 9.56 3.41
N GLU A 159 5.56 10.06 2.33
CA GLU A 159 4.99 11.42 2.24
C GLU A 159 3.87 11.67 3.26
N THR A 160 3.14 10.65 3.63
CA THR A 160 1.91 10.76 4.42
C THR A 160 1.99 10.13 5.81
N GLY A 161 3.15 9.62 6.21
CA GLY A 161 3.27 8.85 7.45
C GLY A 161 2.42 7.57 7.45
N GLY A 162 2.38 6.86 6.32
CA GLY A 162 1.59 5.64 6.18
C GLY A 162 0.12 5.89 5.84
N LEU A 163 -0.19 6.91 5.05
CA LEU A 163 -1.54 7.38 4.72
C LEU A 163 -2.32 7.90 5.95
N VAL A 164 -1.61 8.41 6.96
CA VAL A 164 -2.24 9.05 8.13
C VAL A 164 -2.59 10.50 7.83
N HIS A 165 -1.68 11.23 7.20
CA HIS A 165 -1.83 12.65 6.95
C HIS A 165 -2.42 12.91 5.54
N ILE A 166 -3.51 13.66 5.49
CA ILE A 166 -4.15 14.09 4.24
C ILE A 166 -3.52 15.38 3.74
N VAL A 167 -3.14 16.26 4.67
CA VAL A 167 -2.58 17.58 4.40
C VAL A 167 -1.26 17.76 5.11
N GLU A 168 -0.44 18.66 4.62
CA GLU A 168 0.81 19.07 5.24
C GLU A 168 0.61 19.50 6.71
N GLN A 169 1.44 18.98 7.59
CA GLN A 169 1.29 19.21 9.03
C GLN A 169 1.88 20.56 9.48
N ASN A 170 2.89 21.08 8.77
CA ASN A 170 3.49 22.35 9.10
C ASN A 170 2.76 23.53 8.43
N GLN A 171 1.77 24.05 9.11
CA GLN A 171 0.96 25.17 8.59
C GLN A 171 1.78 26.45 8.34
N ALA A 172 2.94 26.62 8.97
CA ALA A 172 3.81 27.77 8.72
C ALA A 172 4.34 27.79 7.27
N ASN A 173 4.38 26.63 6.59
CA ASN A 173 4.79 26.55 5.18
C ASN A 173 3.71 26.96 4.18
N TYR A 174 2.43 26.98 4.56
CA TYR A 174 1.32 27.18 3.64
C TYR A 174 1.47 28.42 2.72
N PRO A 175 1.91 29.59 3.21
CA PRO A 175 2.08 30.76 2.36
C PRO A 175 3.20 30.64 1.30
N HIS A 176 4.10 29.66 1.45
CA HIS A 176 5.26 29.51 0.55
C HIS A 176 4.90 28.88 -0.80
N TYR A 177 3.77 28.19 -0.90
CA TYR A 177 3.39 27.40 -2.08
C TYR A 177 2.62 28.16 -3.15
N CYS A 178 2.63 29.49 -3.09
CA CYS A 178 2.07 30.34 -4.12
C CYS A 178 3.19 31.05 -4.89
N ASP A 179 3.43 30.63 -6.13
CA ASP A 179 4.25 31.38 -7.08
C ASP A 179 3.37 32.43 -7.78
N ALA A 180 3.38 33.65 -7.26
CA ALA A 180 2.59 34.77 -7.81
C ALA A 180 3.11 35.27 -9.17
N THR A 181 4.28 34.80 -9.65
CA THR A 181 4.81 35.15 -10.97
C THR A 181 4.14 34.37 -12.10
N GLN A 182 3.43 33.29 -11.75
CA GLN A 182 2.62 32.57 -12.73
C GLN A 182 1.50 33.45 -13.28
N PRO A 183 1.18 33.38 -14.59
CA PRO A 183 0.20 34.29 -15.22
C PRO A 183 -1.22 34.17 -14.65
N TYR A 184 -1.55 33.03 -14.02
CA TYR A 184 -2.82 32.79 -13.35
C TYR A 184 -2.80 33.13 -11.85
N GLY A 185 -1.63 33.44 -11.28
CA GLY A 185 -1.46 33.76 -9.86
C GLY A 185 -1.94 32.68 -8.91
N CYS A 186 -2.53 33.13 -7.81
CA CYS A 186 -3.03 32.25 -6.73
C CYS A 186 -4.51 32.56 -6.40
N PRO A 187 -5.46 32.22 -7.28
CA PRO A 187 -6.85 32.63 -7.13
C PRO A 187 -7.55 32.06 -5.89
N ALA A 188 -7.08 30.90 -5.34
CA ALA A 188 -7.61 30.36 -4.10
C ALA A 188 -7.04 31.02 -2.84
N GLY A 189 -6.03 31.90 -2.99
CA GLY A 189 -5.34 32.60 -1.92
C GLY A 189 -3.89 32.13 -1.72
N GLN A 190 -3.06 33.00 -1.12
CA GLN A 190 -1.63 32.80 -0.92
C GLN A 190 -1.31 31.49 -0.17
N ALA A 191 -2.09 31.14 0.83
CA ALA A 191 -1.84 29.97 1.69
C ALA A 191 -2.66 28.74 1.27
N ALA A 192 -3.16 28.67 0.02
CA ALA A 192 -4.12 27.65 -0.38
C ALA A 192 -3.48 26.42 -1.05
N TYR A 193 -2.19 26.46 -1.43
CA TYR A 193 -1.57 25.45 -2.29
C TYR A 193 -0.57 24.54 -1.58
N TYR A 194 -0.80 24.34 -0.27
CA TYR A 194 -0.01 23.43 0.55
C TYR A 194 -0.18 21.97 0.16
N GLY A 195 0.71 21.11 0.66
CA GLY A 195 0.74 19.68 0.36
C GLY A 195 -0.56 18.96 0.71
N ARG A 196 -1.15 18.22 -0.25
CA ARG A 196 -2.37 17.44 -0.09
C ARG A 196 -2.29 16.09 -0.78
N GLY A 197 -3.03 15.15 -0.21
CA GLY A 197 -3.22 13.84 -0.80
C GLY A 197 -1.99 12.94 -0.68
N PRO A 198 -1.98 11.80 -1.40
CA PRO A 198 -1.01 10.74 -1.18
C PRO A 198 0.43 11.11 -1.59
N ILE A 199 0.62 12.08 -2.48
CA ILE A 199 1.94 12.56 -2.92
C ILE A 199 2.27 13.95 -2.36
N GLN A 200 1.43 14.50 -1.47
CA GLN A 200 1.57 15.85 -0.93
C GLN A 200 1.72 16.91 -2.04
N LEU A 201 0.80 16.85 -3.03
CA LEU A 201 0.76 17.81 -4.13
C LEU A 201 0.76 19.23 -3.58
N SER A 202 1.73 20.05 -3.96
CA SER A 202 1.92 21.44 -3.51
C SER A 202 2.28 22.35 -4.69
N TRP A 203 2.21 23.66 -4.46
CA TRP A 203 2.40 24.73 -5.41
C TRP A 203 1.24 24.94 -6.40
N ASN A 204 0.84 26.22 -6.59
CA ASN A 204 -0.24 26.60 -7.49
C ASN A 204 -0.05 26.07 -8.92
N PHE A 205 1.17 26.06 -9.44
CA PHE A 205 1.46 25.54 -10.78
C PHE A 205 1.24 24.01 -10.89
N ASN A 206 1.52 23.24 -9.85
CA ASN A 206 1.24 21.80 -9.84
C ASN A 206 -0.27 21.53 -9.72
N TYR A 207 -0.99 22.28 -8.88
CA TYR A 207 -2.45 22.21 -8.81
C TYR A 207 -3.10 22.53 -10.16
N LYS A 208 -2.61 23.58 -10.86
CA LYS A 208 -3.07 23.90 -12.21
C LYS A 208 -2.80 22.77 -13.19
N ALA A 209 -1.57 22.31 -13.26
CA ALA A 209 -1.16 21.27 -14.21
C ALA A 209 -1.89 19.93 -13.97
N ALA A 210 -2.05 19.52 -12.72
CA ALA A 210 -2.84 18.34 -12.37
C ALA A 210 -4.32 18.54 -12.73
N GLY A 211 -4.87 19.71 -12.44
CA GLY A 211 -6.25 20.06 -12.78
C GLY A 211 -6.51 20.00 -14.28
N ASP A 212 -5.65 20.62 -15.07
CA ASP A 212 -5.74 20.59 -16.53
C ASP A 212 -5.69 19.15 -17.09
N ALA A 213 -4.75 18.34 -16.58
CA ALA A 213 -4.58 16.96 -17.03
C ALA A 213 -5.76 16.05 -16.64
N LEU A 214 -6.42 16.33 -15.54
CA LEU A 214 -7.55 15.54 -15.01
C LEU A 214 -8.92 16.09 -15.44
N GLY A 215 -8.98 17.25 -16.12
CA GLY A 215 -10.23 17.94 -16.43
C GLY A 215 -10.96 18.48 -15.19
N LEU A 216 -10.21 18.86 -14.16
CA LEU A 216 -10.70 19.34 -12.87
C LEU A 216 -10.21 20.76 -12.59
N ASP A 217 -11.03 21.60 -11.99
CA ASP A 217 -10.57 22.90 -11.49
C ASP A 217 -9.93 22.71 -10.10
N LEU A 218 -8.62 22.48 -10.08
CA LEU A 218 -7.84 22.38 -8.86
C LEU A 218 -7.09 23.68 -8.53
N LEU A 219 -7.01 24.64 -9.48
CA LEU A 219 -6.37 25.91 -9.23
C LEU A 219 -7.24 26.82 -8.36
N THR A 220 -8.54 26.93 -8.66
CA THR A 220 -9.47 27.76 -7.87
C THR A 220 -10.07 26.97 -6.70
N ASN A 221 -10.06 25.63 -6.77
CA ASN A 221 -10.55 24.77 -5.70
C ASN A 221 -9.56 23.63 -5.33
N PRO A 222 -8.38 23.98 -4.76
CA PRO A 222 -7.37 22.97 -4.36
C PRO A 222 -7.86 22.04 -3.26
N TYR A 223 -8.87 22.46 -2.49
CA TYR A 223 -9.46 21.69 -1.37
C TYR A 223 -10.14 20.38 -1.78
N ARG A 224 -10.44 20.20 -3.07
CA ARG A 224 -10.95 18.91 -3.60
C ARG A 224 -9.98 17.78 -3.33
N VAL A 225 -8.67 18.04 -3.36
CA VAL A 225 -7.63 17.04 -3.13
C VAL A 225 -7.64 16.51 -1.68
N GLU A 226 -8.13 17.29 -0.71
CA GLU A 226 -8.24 16.84 0.69
C GLU A 226 -9.64 16.33 1.05
N ARG A 227 -10.64 16.47 0.17
CA ARG A 227 -12.05 16.13 0.45
C ARG A 227 -12.57 14.97 -0.40
N GLU A 228 -11.98 14.75 -1.57
CA GLU A 228 -12.41 13.74 -2.53
C GLU A 228 -11.33 12.65 -2.68
N PRO A 229 -11.51 11.46 -2.10
CA PRO A 229 -10.48 10.40 -2.11
C PRO A 229 -10.00 10.04 -3.53
N ALA A 230 -10.92 9.93 -4.50
CA ALA A 230 -10.55 9.62 -5.88
C ALA A 230 -9.70 10.72 -6.51
N VAL A 231 -10.03 12.00 -6.27
CA VAL A 231 -9.25 13.16 -6.76
C VAL A 231 -7.86 13.17 -6.13
N ALA A 232 -7.76 12.91 -4.83
CA ALA A 232 -6.47 12.79 -4.14
C ALA A 232 -5.56 11.73 -4.79
N TRP A 233 -6.09 10.54 -5.03
CA TRP A 233 -5.34 9.46 -5.68
C TRP A 233 -5.02 9.79 -7.15
N GLN A 234 -5.93 10.44 -7.88
CA GLN A 234 -5.68 10.87 -9.26
C GLN A 234 -4.53 11.87 -9.36
N THR A 235 -4.42 12.82 -8.42
CA THR A 235 -3.28 13.76 -8.39
C THR A 235 -1.96 13.04 -8.08
N GLY A 236 -1.98 12.05 -7.20
CA GLY A 236 -0.81 11.21 -6.90
C GLY A 236 -0.35 10.41 -8.11
N LEU A 237 -1.29 9.77 -8.82
CA LEU A 237 -0.98 9.02 -10.05
C LEU A 237 -0.59 9.94 -11.20
N TRP A 238 -1.21 11.11 -11.34
CA TRP A 238 -0.77 12.11 -12.31
C TRP A 238 0.70 12.44 -12.13
N TYR A 239 1.11 12.75 -10.90
CA TYR A 239 2.50 13.06 -10.62
C TYR A 239 3.43 11.87 -10.95
N TRP A 240 3.10 10.71 -10.44
CA TRP A 240 3.87 9.48 -10.66
C TRP A 240 4.07 9.13 -12.13
N MET A 241 3.02 9.26 -12.93
CA MET A 241 3.02 8.88 -14.33
C MET A 241 3.69 9.91 -15.24
N THR A 242 3.63 11.20 -14.88
CA THR A 242 3.92 12.27 -15.83
C THR A 242 5.00 13.26 -15.39
N GLN A 243 5.28 13.36 -14.07
CA GLN A 243 6.20 14.39 -13.57
C GLN A 243 7.56 13.79 -13.23
N SER A 244 8.61 14.51 -13.65
CA SER A 244 9.99 14.16 -13.29
C SER A 244 10.48 14.89 -12.02
N GLY A 245 9.78 15.93 -11.58
CA GLY A 245 10.21 16.77 -10.45
C GLY A 245 11.66 17.21 -10.58
N PRO A 246 12.47 17.08 -9.51
CA PRO A 246 13.91 17.35 -9.58
C PRO A 246 14.75 16.25 -10.25
N GLY A 247 14.13 15.16 -10.68
CA GLY A 247 14.78 14.07 -11.42
C GLY A 247 14.78 14.29 -12.92
N THR A 248 15.13 13.25 -13.66
CA THR A 248 15.19 13.26 -15.15
C THR A 248 14.09 12.45 -15.81
N MET A 249 13.31 11.71 -15.01
CA MET A 249 12.23 10.84 -15.47
C MET A 249 11.13 10.72 -14.41
N SER A 250 9.94 10.32 -14.84
CA SER A 250 8.83 10.06 -13.92
C SER A 250 9.07 8.77 -13.11
N GLY A 251 8.35 8.62 -11.98
CA GLY A 251 8.39 7.38 -11.20
C GLY A 251 7.99 6.17 -12.02
N HIS A 252 6.97 6.29 -12.86
CA HIS A 252 6.57 5.26 -13.82
C HIS A 252 7.72 4.84 -14.73
N THR A 253 8.36 5.82 -15.37
CA THR A 253 9.50 5.55 -16.26
C THR A 253 10.65 4.90 -15.50
N ALA A 254 10.96 5.39 -14.29
CA ALA A 254 12.03 4.83 -13.46
C ALA A 254 11.83 3.34 -13.19
N MET A 255 10.60 2.92 -12.88
CA MET A 255 10.29 1.54 -12.57
C MET A 255 10.17 0.65 -13.82
N THR A 256 9.58 1.14 -14.89
CA THR A 256 9.30 0.33 -16.09
C THR A 256 10.48 0.17 -17.01
N THR A 257 11.47 1.08 -16.96
CA THR A 257 12.71 0.98 -17.74
C THR A 257 13.88 0.32 -16.98
N GLY A 258 13.68 -0.01 -15.69
CA GLY A 258 14.73 -0.58 -14.86
C GLY A 258 15.74 0.43 -14.34
N ALA A 259 15.47 1.75 -14.41
CA ALA A 259 16.30 2.77 -13.76
C ALA A 259 16.31 2.62 -12.23
N GLY A 260 15.23 2.06 -11.65
CA GLY A 260 15.18 1.59 -10.28
C GLY A 260 14.46 2.51 -9.31
N PHE A 261 14.25 2.01 -8.09
CA PHE A 261 13.50 2.71 -7.05
C PHE A 261 14.14 4.05 -6.65
N GLY A 262 15.48 4.13 -6.64
CA GLY A 262 16.21 5.37 -6.33
C GLY A 262 15.83 6.53 -7.27
N GLU A 263 15.63 6.26 -8.56
CA GLU A 263 15.21 7.31 -9.50
C GLU A 263 13.76 7.75 -9.26
N SER A 264 12.89 6.88 -8.74
CA SER A 264 11.55 7.30 -8.31
C SER A 264 11.58 8.22 -7.08
N ILE A 265 12.51 8.02 -6.15
CA ILE A 265 12.76 8.96 -5.04
C ILE A 265 13.22 10.29 -5.61
N ARG A 266 14.17 10.26 -6.56
CA ARG A 266 14.71 11.46 -7.20
C ARG A 266 13.63 12.29 -7.87
N SER A 267 12.65 11.67 -8.50
CA SER A 267 11.54 12.38 -9.16
C SER A 267 10.60 13.09 -8.18
N ILE A 268 10.53 12.64 -6.92
CA ILE A 268 9.64 13.23 -5.92
C ILE A 268 10.35 14.32 -5.12
N ASN A 269 11.45 13.98 -4.45
CA ASN A 269 12.13 14.89 -3.53
C ASN A 269 13.67 14.83 -3.64
N GLY A 270 14.20 14.48 -4.82
CA GLY A 270 15.62 14.24 -5.05
C GLY A 270 16.53 15.43 -4.70
N ALA A 271 16.06 16.66 -4.85
CA ALA A 271 16.83 17.85 -4.52
C ALA A 271 17.21 17.94 -3.03
N LEU A 272 16.35 17.41 -2.14
CA LEU A 272 16.56 17.45 -0.70
C LEU A 272 17.07 16.12 -0.13
N GLU A 273 16.75 15.00 -0.76
CA GLU A 273 17.02 13.68 -0.18
C GLU A 273 18.21 12.96 -0.80
N CYS A 274 18.36 13.04 -2.15
CA CYS A 274 19.35 12.26 -2.89
C CYS A 274 20.78 12.80 -2.76
N ASN A 275 21.74 12.01 -3.23
CA ASN A 275 23.18 12.35 -3.22
C ASN A 275 23.72 12.70 -1.81
N GLY A 276 23.18 12.06 -0.79
CA GLY A 276 23.57 12.28 0.61
C GLY A 276 22.85 13.45 1.29
N GLY A 277 21.87 14.07 0.65
CA GLY A 277 21.12 15.20 1.21
C GLY A 277 20.35 14.80 2.48
N ASN A 278 19.59 13.71 2.44
CA ASN A 278 18.93 13.16 3.62
C ASN A 278 18.85 11.61 3.57
N PRO A 279 19.95 10.92 3.95
CA PRO A 279 20.00 9.46 3.89
C PRO A 279 18.92 8.76 4.72
N ALA A 280 18.48 9.37 5.81
CA ALA A 280 17.46 8.78 6.68
C ALA A 280 16.07 8.74 5.98
N GLN A 281 15.72 9.78 5.24
CA GLN A 281 14.47 9.78 4.46
C GLN A 281 14.55 8.80 3.27
N VAL A 282 15.67 8.76 2.54
CA VAL A 282 15.90 7.77 1.49
C VAL A 282 15.74 6.35 2.06
N GLN A 283 16.38 6.06 3.20
CA GLN A 283 16.28 4.74 3.85
C GLN A 283 14.84 4.40 4.29
N SER A 284 14.09 5.38 4.78
CA SER A 284 12.67 5.20 5.13
C SER A 284 11.84 4.78 3.91
N ARG A 285 12.06 5.42 2.75
CA ARG A 285 11.39 5.04 1.49
C ARG A 285 11.78 3.62 1.05
N ILE A 286 13.07 3.28 1.14
CA ILE A 286 13.58 1.94 0.80
C ILE A 286 12.94 0.87 1.71
N ASN A 287 12.86 1.10 3.01
CA ASN A 287 12.26 0.17 3.96
C ASN A 287 10.77 -0.10 3.63
N ASN A 288 10.01 0.95 3.30
CA ASN A 288 8.63 0.81 2.86
C ASN A 288 8.55 0.01 1.56
N TYR A 289 9.41 0.29 0.59
CA TYR A 289 9.44 -0.40 -0.69
C TYR A 289 9.75 -1.90 -0.53
N GLN A 290 10.77 -2.25 0.25
CA GLN A 290 11.12 -3.63 0.53
C GLN A 290 9.98 -4.38 1.23
N ARG A 291 9.33 -3.75 2.21
CA ARG A 291 8.15 -4.32 2.88
C ARG A 291 6.99 -4.54 1.90
N PHE A 292 6.72 -3.60 1.01
CA PHE A 292 5.61 -3.70 0.07
C PHE A 292 5.88 -4.70 -1.05
N THR A 293 7.10 -4.79 -1.56
CA THR A 293 7.49 -5.86 -2.50
C THR A 293 7.35 -7.24 -1.87
N GLN A 294 7.69 -7.39 -0.59
CA GLN A 294 7.47 -8.65 0.15
C GLN A 294 5.96 -9.00 0.24
N ILE A 295 5.09 -8.04 0.53
CA ILE A 295 3.63 -8.23 0.56
C ILE A 295 3.11 -8.66 -0.82
N LEU A 296 3.67 -8.10 -1.89
CA LEU A 296 3.30 -8.44 -3.27
C LEU A 296 4.00 -9.70 -3.82
N GLY A 297 4.86 -10.35 -3.03
CA GLY A 297 5.51 -11.60 -3.41
C GLY A 297 6.61 -11.45 -4.45
N VAL A 298 7.24 -10.27 -4.57
CA VAL A 298 8.33 -10.01 -5.50
C VAL A 298 9.58 -9.50 -4.81
N THR A 299 10.74 -9.68 -5.44
CA THR A 299 12.00 -9.08 -4.96
C THR A 299 12.05 -7.59 -5.33
N PRO A 300 12.67 -6.73 -4.51
CA PRO A 300 12.73 -5.28 -4.77
C PRO A 300 13.59 -4.92 -5.99
N GLY A 301 14.48 -5.80 -6.44
CA GLY A 301 15.48 -5.50 -7.46
C GLY A 301 16.65 -4.69 -6.92
N ASP A 302 17.48 -4.23 -7.84
CA ASP A 302 18.66 -3.41 -7.56
C ASP A 302 18.33 -1.91 -7.64
N ARG A 303 19.33 -1.04 -7.41
CA ARG A 303 19.20 0.43 -7.54
C ARG A 303 18.13 1.04 -6.64
N LEU A 304 18.17 0.67 -5.35
CA LEU A 304 17.20 1.12 -4.36
C LEU A 304 17.41 2.57 -3.91
N SER A 305 18.65 3.04 -3.88
CA SER A 305 19.02 4.36 -3.40
C SER A 305 19.31 5.34 -4.53
N CYS A 306 19.24 6.62 -4.21
CA CYS A 306 19.62 7.74 -5.09
C CYS A 306 20.83 8.58 -4.54
#